data_1b415dfd295c01a1b3f132fa07d1260b
#
_entry.id   1b415dfd295c01a1b3f132fa07d1260b
#
_cell.length_a   1.000
_cell.length_b   1.000
_cell.length_c   1.000
_cell.angle_alpha   90.00
_cell.angle_beta   90.00
_cell.angle_gamma   90.00
#
_symmetry.space_group_name_H-M   'P 1'
#
loop_
_entity.id
_entity.type
_entity.pdbx_description
1 polymer ?
#
loop_
_entity_poly.entity_id
_entity_poly.type
_entity_poly.pdbx_seq_one_letter_code
_entity_poly.pdbx_strand_id
1 'polypeptide(L)' 'MTFDQAYAKYKAHMVDNGITGDYAYISEDNSKTNTDGAWLLKDIDKDNIAYVDKHGVTRL' A
#
# COMPACT_ATOMS: atom_id res chain seq x y z
N MET A 1 11.15 3.28 3.45
CA MET A 1 10.60 3.95 2.26
C MET A 1 9.61 5.01 2.65
N THR A 2 9.34 5.96 1.76
CA THR A 2 8.31 6.97 1.98
C THR A 2 6.93 6.39 1.69
N PHE A 3 5.89 7.09 2.15
CA PHE A 3 4.51 6.72 1.81
C PHE A 3 4.32 6.68 0.29
N ASP A 4 4.81 7.70 -0.42
CA ASP A 4 4.65 7.77 -1.88
C ASP A 4 5.31 6.58 -2.58
N GLN A 5 6.47 6.14 -2.08
CA GLN A 5 7.14 4.96 -2.62
C GLN A 5 6.34 3.68 -2.36
N ALA A 6 5.79 3.54 -1.15
CA ALA A 6 4.97 2.39 -0.82
C ALA A 6 3.68 2.35 -1.65
N TYR A 7 3.05 3.50 -1.83
CA TYR A 7 1.83 3.61 -2.64
C TYR A 7 2.12 3.29 -4.10
N ALA A 8 3.25 3.77 -4.63
CA ALA A 8 3.66 3.46 -6.00
C ALA A 8 3.90 1.95 -6.19
N LYS A 9 4.54 1.31 -5.21
CA LYS A 9 4.75 -0.16 -5.25
C LYS A 9 3.42 -0.91 -5.23
N TYR A 10 2.47 -0.48 -4.41
CA TYR A 10 1.15 -1.07 -4.35
C TYR A 10 0.44 -0.97 -5.71
N LYS A 11 0.43 0.22 -6.32
CA LYS A 11 -0.21 0.43 -7.62
C LYS A 11 0.44 -0.42 -8.70
N ALA A 12 1.77 -0.48 -8.73
CA ALA A 12 2.48 -1.31 -9.70
C ALA A 12 2.16 -2.80 -9.52
N HIS A 13 2.06 -3.25 -8.26
CA HIS A 13 1.68 -4.63 -7.96
C HIS A 13 0.28 -4.95 -8.51
N MET A 14 -0.67 -4.03 -8.36
CA MET A 14 -2.03 -4.23 -8.87
C MET A 14 -2.02 -4.34 -10.40
N VAL A 15 -1.29 -3.46 -11.08
CA VAL A 15 -1.15 -3.51 -12.54
C VAL A 15 -0.50 -4.81 -12.98
N ASP A 16 0.59 -5.21 -12.34
CA ASP A 16 1.35 -6.41 -12.69
C ASP A 16 0.53 -7.70 -12.50
N ASN A 17 -0.46 -7.66 -11.63
CA ASN A 17 -1.34 -8.79 -11.38
C ASN A 17 -2.66 -8.70 -12.15
N GLY A 18 -2.74 -7.77 -13.10
CA GLY A 18 -3.90 -7.65 -13.96
C GLY A 18 -5.16 -7.13 -13.25
N ILE A 19 -5.00 -6.52 -12.08
CA ILE A 19 -6.12 -5.95 -11.34
C ILE A 19 -6.34 -4.56 -11.88
N THR A 20 -7.42 -4.39 -12.65
CA THR A 20 -7.80 -3.10 -13.24
C THR A 20 -9.09 -2.61 -12.59
N GLY A 21 -9.32 -1.31 -12.66
CA GLY A 21 -10.50 -0.69 -12.08
C GLY A 21 -10.13 0.21 -10.93
N ASP A 22 -11.07 0.43 -10.04
CA ASP A 22 -10.86 1.35 -8.93
C ASP A 22 -9.96 0.71 -7.87
N TYR A 23 -8.75 1.25 -7.74
CA TYR A 23 -7.91 0.90 -6.60
C TYR A 23 -8.50 1.53 -5.33
N ALA A 24 -8.32 0.89 -4.22
CA ALA A 24 -8.68 1.50 -2.95
C ALA A 24 -7.94 2.82 -2.79
N TYR A 25 -8.64 3.84 -2.33
CA TYR A 25 -7.99 5.10 -2.00
C TYR A 25 -7.15 4.89 -0.75
N ILE A 26 -5.86 5.08 -0.88
CA ILE A 26 -4.93 4.89 0.23
C ILE A 26 -4.73 6.22 0.94
N SER A 27 -4.99 6.24 2.23
CA SER A 27 -4.87 7.44 3.06
C SER A 27 -3.52 7.43 3.77
N GLU A 28 -2.69 8.43 3.50
CA GLU A 28 -1.41 8.56 4.20
C GLU A 28 -1.64 8.74 5.70
N ASP A 29 -2.63 9.53 6.08
CA ASP A 29 -2.92 9.83 7.49
C ASP A 29 -3.31 8.59 8.28
N ASN A 30 -3.99 7.65 7.65
CA ASN A 30 -4.42 6.43 8.29
C ASN A 30 -3.39 5.30 8.18
N SER A 31 -2.53 5.37 7.18
CA SER A 31 -1.49 4.36 6.96
C SER A 31 -0.40 4.48 8.01
N LYS A 32 0.30 3.37 8.28
CA LYS A 32 1.31 3.33 9.32
C LYS A 32 2.60 2.77 8.77
N THR A 33 3.71 3.35 9.22
CA THR A 33 5.04 2.84 8.93
C THR A 33 5.67 2.28 10.22
N ASN A 34 6.54 1.30 10.06
CA ASN A 34 7.30 0.77 11.20
C ASN A 34 8.76 1.22 11.12
N THR A 35 9.56 0.78 12.09
CA THR A 35 10.97 1.16 12.18
C THR A 35 11.81 0.61 11.04
N ASP A 36 11.36 -0.43 10.35
CA ASP A 36 12.06 -1.02 9.20
C ASP A 36 11.73 -0.30 7.90
N GLY A 37 10.86 0.71 7.95
CA GLY A 37 10.48 1.46 6.78
C GLY A 37 9.38 0.82 5.94
N ALA A 38 8.82 -0.31 6.38
CA ALA A 38 7.67 -0.91 5.74
C ALA A 38 6.40 -0.11 6.06
N TRP A 39 5.38 -0.26 5.21
CA TRP A 39 4.13 0.46 5.37
C TRP A 39 2.94 -0.49 5.41
N LEU A 40 2.06 -0.25 6.36
CA LEU A 40 0.71 -0.81 6.35
C LEU A 40 -0.21 0.23 5.73
N LEU A 41 -0.62 -0.02 4.50
CA LEU A 41 -1.46 0.92 3.75
C LEU A 41 -2.91 0.73 4.14
N LYS A 42 -3.57 1.83 4.47
CA LYS A 42 -4.98 1.84 4.88
C LYS A 42 -5.75 2.83 4.02
N ASP A 43 -7.04 2.56 3.86
CA ASP A 43 -7.92 3.46 3.14
C ASP A 43 -8.52 4.54 4.06
N ILE A 44 -9.43 5.35 3.51
CA ILE A 44 -10.06 6.43 4.26
C ILE A 44 -10.97 5.91 5.38
N ASP A 45 -11.42 4.68 5.29
CA ASP A 45 -12.25 4.03 6.30
C ASP A 45 -11.40 3.24 7.31
N LYS A 46 -10.07 3.40 7.23
CA LYS A 46 -9.09 2.75 8.10
C LYS A 46 -9.01 1.24 7.93
N ASP A 47 -9.53 0.71 6.83
CA ASP A 47 -9.39 -0.70 6.50
C ASP A 47 -7.96 -0.99 6.04
N ASN A 48 -7.41 -2.12 6.47
CA ASN A 48 -6.10 -2.57 6.04
C ASN A 48 -6.18 -3.06 4.60
N ILE A 49 -5.41 -2.45 3.71
CA ILE A 49 -5.43 -2.77 2.28
C ILE A 49 -4.24 -3.62 1.87
N ALA A 50 -3.04 -3.23 2.26
CA ALA A 50 -1.83 -3.93 1.86
C ALA A 50 -0.68 -3.64 2.80
N TYR A 51 0.25 -4.58 2.87
CA TYR A 51 1.51 -4.39 3.57
C TYR A 51 2.61 -4.34 2.52
N VAL A 52 3.45 -3.29 2.56
CA VAL A 52 4.49 -3.05 1.56
C VAL A 52 5.84 -2.96 2.27
N ASP A 53 6.75 -3.81 1.88
CA ASP A 53 8.12 -3.79 2.40
C ASP A 53 9.13 -3.91 1.26
N LYS A 54 10.41 -4.10 1.60
CA LYS A 54 11.46 -4.25 0.60
C LYS A 54 11.32 -5.51 -0.24
N HIS A 55 10.54 -6.47 0.21
CA HIS A 55 10.34 -7.75 -0.50
C HIS A 55 9.13 -7.69 -1.43
N GLY A 56 8.30 -6.67 -1.32
CA GLY A 56 7.15 -6.51 -2.20
C GLY A 56 5.88 -6.13 -1.47
N VAL A 57 4.76 -6.48 -2.08
CA VAL A 57 3.42 -6.10 -1.63
C VAL A 57 2.65 -7.36 -1.24
N THR A 58 2.08 -7.34 -0.04
CA THR A 58 1.14 -8.36 0.43
C THR A 58 -0.23 -7.71 0.53
N ARG A 59 -1.18 -8.17 -0.28
CA ARG A 59 -2.57 -7.68 -0.20
C ARG A 59 -3.27 -8.33 0.99
N LEU A 60 -4.06 -7.53 1.68
CA LEU A 60 -4.75 -7.97 2.90
C LEU A 60 -6.26 -8.12 2.68
#